data_76f2ffad3ce3050a0dd88425e08200f1
#
_entry.id   76f2ffad3ce3050a0dd88425e08200f1
#
_cell.length_a   1.000
_cell.length_b   1.000
_cell.length_c   1.000
_cell.angle_alpha   90.00
_cell.angle_beta   90.00
_cell.angle_gamma   90.00
#
_symmetry.space_group_name_H-M   'P 1'
#
loop_
_entity.id
_entity.type
_entity.pdbx_description
1 polymer ?
#
loop_
_entity_poly.entity_id
_entity_poly.type
_entity_poly.pdbx_seq_one_letter_code
_entity_poly.pdbx_strand_id
1 'polypeptide(L)'
;MASEVLLVQGTHIDISTAEVTDIDAVLESAAFARLDCILREIQYQGGTASENDVTTICSTAKEFRLGLEDSGTMSVNGHWMQGNAAHEVIKAAGKDKKTRLIEVTFENGSKFRALALVSQRSWSAGVDGIVSATYNFRLTGETQEIDAPVTP
;
A
#
# COMPACT_ATOMS: atom_id res chain seq x y z
N MET A 1 3.85 23.57 20.18
CA MET A 1 3.96 23.20 18.76
C MET A 1 3.40 21.80 18.54
N ALA A 2 2.56 21.67 17.54
CA ALA A 2 2.07 20.34 17.18
C ALA A 2 3.23 19.53 16.56
N SER A 3 3.31 18.27 16.91
CA SER A 3 4.28 17.37 16.30
C SER A 3 3.81 16.98 14.90
N GLU A 4 4.73 17.00 13.94
CA GLU A 4 4.45 16.52 12.59
C GLU A 4 4.67 15.02 12.45
N VAL A 5 5.11 14.37 13.51
CA VAL A 5 5.29 12.92 13.55
C VAL A 5 3.93 12.24 13.60
N LEU A 6 3.72 11.30 12.68
CA LEU A 6 2.47 10.56 12.58
C LEU A 6 2.49 9.33 13.51
N LEU A 7 1.41 9.13 14.24
CA LEU A 7 1.22 7.96 15.07
C LEU A 7 0.36 6.93 14.33
N VAL A 8 0.58 5.66 14.65
CA VAL A 8 -0.22 4.57 14.06
C VAL A 8 -1.67 4.62 14.54
N GLN A 9 -1.87 5.01 15.79
CA GLN A 9 -3.23 5.16 16.32
C GLN A 9 -3.99 6.25 15.56
N GLY A 10 -5.17 5.93 15.08
CA GLY A 10 -5.95 6.83 14.23
C GLY A 10 -5.68 6.66 12.74
N THR A 11 -4.76 5.77 12.36
CA THR A 11 -4.53 5.43 10.97
C THR A 11 -5.55 4.40 10.50
N HIS A 12 -6.14 4.63 9.33
CA HIS A 12 -7.09 3.72 8.72
C HIS A 12 -6.56 3.19 7.40
N ILE A 13 -6.81 1.91 7.15
CA ILE A 13 -6.37 1.24 5.93
C ILE A 13 -7.60 0.63 5.26
N ASP A 14 -7.87 1.05 4.04
CA ASP A 14 -9.01 0.57 3.27
C ASP A 14 -8.55 -0.03 1.94
N ILE A 15 -9.21 -1.09 1.52
CA ILE A 15 -8.99 -1.70 0.20
C ILE A 15 -10.32 -1.70 -0.55
N SER A 16 -10.28 -1.41 -1.86
CA SER A 16 -11.49 -1.42 -2.67
C SER A 16 -12.04 -2.84 -2.82
N THR A 17 -13.36 -2.99 -2.77
CA THR A 17 -14.02 -4.29 -2.90
C THR A 17 -14.08 -4.78 -4.35
N ALA A 18 -13.94 -3.87 -5.31
CA ALA A 18 -13.97 -4.18 -6.74
C ALA A 18 -12.68 -3.70 -7.42
N GLU A 19 -12.47 -4.14 -8.65
CA GLU A 19 -11.33 -3.71 -9.43
C GLU A 19 -11.33 -2.19 -9.61
N VAL A 20 -10.18 -1.58 -9.39
CA VAL A 20 -9.94 -0.15 -9.65
C VAL A 20 -8.68 -0.05 -10.48
N THR A 21 -8.78 0.59 -11.64
CA THR A 21 -7.65 0.76 -12.56
C THR A 21 -7.14 2.20 -12.60
N ASP A 22 -7.87 3.14 -11.99
CA ASP A 22 -7.54 4.55 -11.98
C ASP A 22 -7.25 5.01 -10.54
N ILE A 23 -6.04 5.49 -10.30
CA ILE A 23 -5.64 5.97 -8.96
C ILE A 23 -6.44 7.18 -8.51
N ASP A 24 -6.97 7.96 -9.45
CA ASP A 24 -7.77 9.14 -9.16
C ASP A 24 -9.25 8.82 -8.96
N ALA A 25 -9.63 7.55 -9.03
CA ALA A 25 -11.02 7.14 -8.87
C ALA A 25 -11.56 7.58 -7.51
N VAL A 26 -12.73 8.21 -7.51
CA VAL A 26 -13.43 8.60 -6.29
C VAL A 26 -14.45 7.50 -5.98
N LEU A 27 -14.24 6.82 -4.87
CA LEU A 27 -15.12 5.72 -4.45
C LEU A 27 -15.88 6.12 -3.19
N GLU A 28 -17.11 5.64 -3.09
CA GLU A 28 -17.90 5.79 -1.87
C GLU A 28 -17.33 4.88 -0.77
N SER A 29 -17.58 5.23 0.48
CA SER A 29 -17.10 4.44 1.61
C SER A 29 -17.58 2.99 1.57
N ALA A 30 -18.76 2.75 0.99
CA ALA A 30 -19.29 1.39 0.83
C ALA A 30 -18.48 0.54 -0.16
N ALA A 31 -17.70 1.17 -1.04
CA ALA A 31 -16.84 0.47 -2.01
C ALA A 31 -15.51 0.02 -1.39
N PHE A 32 -15.25 0.36 -0.14
CA PHE A 32 -14.03 -0.03 0.57
C PHE A 32 -14.32 -1.04 1.67
N ALA A 33 -13.38 -1.93 1.90
CA ALA A 33 -13.36 -2.78 3.08
C ALA A 33 -12.25 -2.28 4.00
N ARG A 34 -12.55 -2.04 5.27
CA ARG A 34 -11.59 -1.53 6.24
C ARG A 34 -10.77 -2.65 6.84
N LEU A 35 -9.45 -2.51 6.77
CA LEU A 35 -8.51 -3.52 7.22
C LEU A 35 -8.04 -3.31 8.66
N ASP A 36 -8.36 -2.20 9.28
CA ASP A 36 -7.83 -1.78 10.58
C ASP A 36 -7.93 -2.88 11.65
N CYS A 37 -9.07 -3.57 11.70
CA CYS A 37 -9.34 -4.52 12.78
C CYS A 37 -8.57 -5.85 12.63
N ILE A 38 -8.01 -6.12 11.46
CA ILE A 38 -7.26 -7.35 11.24
C ILE A 38 -5.77 -7.12 11.10
N LEU A 39 -5.34 -5.87 10.93
CA LEU A 39 -3.92 -5.54 10.72
C LEU A 39 -3.28 -5.01 12.00
N ARG A 40 -2.03 -5.38 12.20
CA ARG A 40 -1.20 -4.89 13.31
C ARG A 40 -0.11 -3.97 12.82
N GLU A 41 0.37 -4.19 11.61
CA GLU A 41 1.51 -3.46 11.05
C GLU A 41 1.34 -3.34 9.54
N ILE A 42 1.75 -2.20 9.01
CA ILE A 42 1.81 -1.97 7.58
C ILE A 42 3.17 -1.38 7.24
N GLN A 43 3.76 -1.85 6.16
CA GLN A 43 5.05 -1.38 5.68
C GLN A 43 4.96 -1.13 4.18
N TYR A 44 5.33 0.08 3.78
CA TYR A 44 5.49 0.44 2.37
C TYR A 44 6.97 0.52 2.04
N GLN A 45 7.36 -0.13 0.96
CA GLN A 45 8.71 -0.06 0.44
C GLN A 45 8.66 0.44 -1.00
N GLY A 46 9.15 1.64 -1.22
CA GLY A 46 9.20 2.22 -2.56
C GLY A 46 10.17 1.46 -3.45
N GLY A 47 9.88 1.47 -4.73
CA GLY A 47 10.76 0.88 -5.72
C GLY A 47 11.90 1.81 -6.07
N THR A 48 12.81 1.30 -6.89
CA THR A 48 13.94 2.05 -7.38
C THR A 48 13.83 2.23 -8.89
N ALA A 49 14.30 3.38 -9.38
CA ALA A 49 14.43 3.58 -10.81
C ALA A 49 15.76 2.99 -11.28
N SER A 50 15.79 2.45 -12.49
CA SER A 50 17.04 1.96 -13.06
C SER A 50 17.94 3.13 -13.43
N GLU A 51 19.23 2.99 -13.16
CA GLU A 51 20.23 4.00 -13.52
C GLU A 51 20.87 3.64 -14.86
N ASN A 52 20.91 4.60 -15.77
CA ASN A 52 21.57 4.43 -17.06
C ASN A 52 22.77 5.37 -17.12
N ASP A 53 23.95 4.80 -17.36
CA ASP A 53 25.18 5.57 -17.51
C ASP A 53 25.19 6.22 -18.89
N VAL A 54 25.14 7.54 -18.91
CA VAL A 54 25.16 8.34 -20.14
C VAL A 54 26.44 9.16 -20.28
N THR A 55 27.50 8.80 -19.54
CA THR A 55 28.78 9.45 -19.57
C THR A 55 29.40 9.40 -20.98
N THR A 56 29.91 10.51 -21.45
CA THR A 56 30.57 10.59 -22.75
C THR A 56 32.03 11.06 -22.56
N ILE A 57 32.78 11.06 -23.65
CA ILE A 57 34.18 11.55 -23.64
C ILE A 57 34.27 13.02 -23.24
N CYS A 58 33.21 13.80 -23.50
CA CYS A 58 33.11 15.20 -23.12
C CYS A 58 32.80 15.43 -21.65
N SER A 59 32.39 14.38 -20.94
CA SER A 59 31.99 14.51 -19.54
C SER A 59 33.20 14.67 -18.65
N THR A 60 33.12 15.58 -17.68
CA THR A 60 34.16 15.77 -16.66
C THR A 60 33.95 14.93 -15.43
N ALA A 61 32.73 14.36 -15.29
CA ALA A 61 32.32 13.46 -14.21
C ALA A 61 31.36 12.44 -14.79
N LYS A 62 31.11 11.36 -14.05
CA LYS A 62 30.11 10.37 -14.47
C LYS A 62 28.73 10.97 -14.46
N GLU A 63 27.97 10.68 -15.51
CA GLU A 63 26.62 11.17 -15.67
C GLU A 63 25.65 10.01 -15.78
N PHE A 64 24.51 10.10 -15.08
CA PHE A 64 23.50 9.04 -15.06
C PHE A 64 22.13 9.63 -15.37
N ARG A 65 21.27 8.81 -15.96
CA ARG A 65 19.86 9.13 -16.10
C ARG A 65 19.06 7.98 -15.54
N LEU A 66 17.95 8.33 -14.89
CA LEU A 66 17.05 7.35 -14.30
C LEU A 66 16.02 6.88 -15.35
N GLY A 67 15.76 5.59 -15.35
CA GLY A 67 14.71 4.98 -16.14
C GLY A 67 13.36 5.04 -15.42
N LEU A 68 12.46 4.14 -15.80
CA LEU A 68 11.15 4.06 -15.16
C LEU A 68 11.30 3.60 -13.73
N GLU A 69 10.54 4.25 -12.84
CA GLU A 69 10.52 3.90 -11.43
C GLU A 69 9.54 2.75 -11.18
N ASP A 70 9.97 1.81 -10.36
CA ASP A 70 9.11 0.75 -9.84
C ASP A 70 8.30 1.33 -8.67
N SER A 71 7.00 1.07 -8.66
CA SER A 71 6.13 1.59 -7.59
C SER A 71 6.39 0.94 -6.23
N GLY A 72 7.05 -0.22 -6.20
CA GLY A 72 7.43 -0.87 -4.96
C GLY A 72 6.44 -1.91 -4.49
N THR A 73 6.54 -2.24 -3.21
CA THR A 73 5.73 -3.25 -2.57
C THR A 73 5.14 -2.74 -1.26
N MET A 74 4.07 -3.37 -0.81
CA MET A 74 3.47 -3.10 0.48
C MET A 74 3.27 -4.44 1.19
N SER A 75 3.70 -4.51 2.44
CA SER A 75 3.55 -5.70 3.27
C SER A 75 2.75 -5.35 4.50
N VAL A 76 1.75 -6.15 4.81
CA VAL A 76 0.92 -5.94 6.00
C VAL A 76 0.90 -7.22 6.82
N ASN A 77 1.03 -7.06 8.13
CA ASN A 77 0.97 -8.15 9.09
C ASN A 77 -0.23 -7.97 10.00
N GLY A 78 -0.89 -9.06 10.31
CA GLY A 78 -2.05 -9.00 11.17
C GLY A 78 -2.53 -10.38 11.58
N HIS A 79 -3.83 -10.49 11.77
CA HIS A 79 -4.47 -11.74 12.17
C HIS A 79 -5.14 -12.40 10.98
N TRP A 80 -5.07 -13.73 10.94
CA TRP A 80 -5.79 -14.51 9.93
C TRP A 80 -7.22 -14.69 10.42
N MET A 81 -8.15 -13.98 9.80
CA MET A 81 -9.54 -13.96 10.24
C MET A 81 -10.47 -14.30 9.07
N GLN A 82 -10.60 -15.62 8.81
CA GLN A 82 -11.53 -16.07 7.77
C GLN A 82 -12.95 -15.67 8.13
N GLY A 83 -13.72 -15.25 7.12
CA GLY A 83 -15.09 -14.79 7.34
C GLY A 83 -15.21 -13.30 7.60
N ASN A 84 -14.10 -12.61 7.91
CA ASN A 84 -14.09 -11.15 8.01
C ASN A 84 -14.19 -10.55 6.61
N ALA A 85 -15.00 -9.49 6.45
CA ALA A 85 -15.23 -8.86 5.15
C ALA A 85 -13.92 -8.42 4.48
N ALA A 86 -13.00 -7.82 5.24
CA ALA A 86 -11.72 -7.37 4.70
C ALA A 86 -10.86 -8.54 4.23
N HIS A 87 -10.82 -9.62 5.01
CA HIS A 87 -10.09 -10.83 4.64
C HIS A 87 -10.63 -11.42 3.32
N GLU A 88 -11.95 -11.46 3.18
CA GLU A 88 -12.58 -12.00 1.98
C GLU A 88 -12.30 -11.15 0.74
N VAL A 89 -12.19 -9.83 0.88
CA VAL A 89 -11.82 -8.93 -0.21
C VAL A 89 -10.39 -9.21 -0.68
N ILE A 90 -9.45 -9.38 0.25
CA ILE A 90 -8.06 -9.71 -0.09
C ILE A 90 -7.99 -11.08 -0.76
N LYS A 91 -8.75 -12.04 -0.27
CA LYS A 91 -8.83 -13.38 -0.86
C LYS A 91 -9.33 -13.33 -2.30
N ALA A 92 -10.40 -12.59 -2.55
CA ALA A 92 -10.96 -12.43 -3.89
C ALA A 92 -9.95 -11.74 -4.83
N ALA A 93 -9.28 -10.70 -4.36
CA ALA A 93 -8.27 -10.00 -5.13
C ALA A 93 -7.09 -10.90 -5.49
N GLY A 94 -6.70 -11.80 -4.59
CA GLY A 94 -5.64 -12.77 -4.86
C GLY A 94 -6.04 -13.83 -5.88
N LYS A 95 -7.32 -14.17 -5.95
CA LYS A 95 -7.83 -15.17 -6.90
C LYS A 95 -8.04 -14.60 -8.29
N ASP A 96 -8.65 -13.41 -8.41
CA ASP A 96 -8.95 -12.82 -9.71
C ASP A 96 -7.77 -12.05 -10.30
N LYS A 97 -6.75 -11.77 -9.49
CA LYS A 97 -5.53 -11.06 -9.89
C LYS A 97 -5.79 -9.69 -10.49
N LYS A 98 -6.87 -9.06 -10.06
CA LYS A 98 -7.23 -7.72 -10.51
C LYS A 98 -6.71 -6.67 -9.54
N THR A 99 -6.45 -5.49 -10.09
CA THR A 99 -5.93 -4.36 -9.30
C THR A 99 -6.98 -3.85 -8.33
N ARG A 100 -6.55 -3.58 -7.11
CA ARG A 100 -7.38 -2.95 -6.07
C ARG A 100 -6.72 -1.66 -5.62
N LEU A 101 -7.54 -0.68 -5.27
CA LEU A 101 -7.06 0.56 -4.69
C LEU A 101 -6.88 0.38 -3.18
N ILE A 102 -5.68 0.65 -2.69
CA ILE A 102 -5.40 0.69 -1.26
C ILE A 102 -5.25 2.15 -0.86
N GLU A 103 -5.97 2.55 0.17
CA GLU A 103 -5.92 3.89 0.72
C GLU A 103 -5.57 3.82 2.20
N VAL A 104 -4.46 4.46 2.56
CA VAL A 104 -4.04 4.59 3.96
C VAL A 104 -4.31 6.03 4.37
N THR A 105 -5.14 6.21 5.38
CA THR A 105 -5.45 7.53 5.93
C THR A 105 -4.74 7.67 7.27
N PHE A 106 -3.82 8.63 7.36
CA PHE A 106 -3.08 8.88 8.59
C PHE A 106 -3.90 9.74 9.57
N GLU A 107 -3.44 9.80 10.81
CA GLU A 107 -4.17 10.49 11.89
C GLU A 107 -4.44 11.97 11.62
N ASN A 108 -3.57 12.62 10.85
CA ASN A 108 -3.73 14.04 10.50
C ASN A 108 -4.63 14.28 9.29
N GLY A 109 -5.17 13.22 8.68
CA GLY A 109 -6.02 13.31 7.51
C GLY A 109 -5.29 13.20 6.17
N SER A 110 -3.95 13.14 6.19
CA SER A 110 -3.21 12.88 4.95
C SER A 110 -3.43 11.44 4.49
N LYS A 111 -3.34 11.22 3.19
CA LYS A 111 -3.64 9.92 2.60
C LYS A 111 -2.52 9.46 1.69
N PHE A 112 -2.30 8.16 1.68
CA PHE A 112 -1.43 7.49 0.71
C PHE A 112 -2.29 6.50 -0.07
N ARG A 113 -2.29 6.63 -1.39
CA ARG A 113 -3.10 5.79 -2.28
C ARG A 113 -2.21 5.09 -3.27
N ALA A 114 -2.50 3.83 -3.53
CA ALA A 114 -1.76 3.03 -4.51
C ALA A 114 -2.66 1.97 -5.11
N LEU A 115 -2.43 1.65 -6.35
CA LEU A 115 -3.05 0.51 -6.99
C LEU A 115 -2.20 -0.72 -6.72
N ALA A 116 -2.79 -1.78 -6.24
CA ALA A 116 -2.06 -2.95 -5.77
C ALA A 116 -2.63 -4.25 -6.31
N LEU A 117 -1.73 -5.20 -6.50
CA LEU A 117 -2.07 -6.59 -6.81
C LEU A 117 -1.69 -7.43 -5.59
N VAL A 118 -2.55 -8.34 -5.20
CA VAL A 118 -2.25 -9.25 -4.10
C VAL A 118 -1.30 -10.32 -4.63
N SER A 119 -0.03 -10.24 -4.20
CA SER A 119 1.00 -11.16 -4.69
C SER A 119 1.08 -12.43 -3.84
N GLN A 120 0.86 -12.33 -2.54
CA GLN A 120 0.96 -13.48 -1.65
C GLN A 120 0.11 -13.26 -0.40
N ARG A 121 -0.53 -14.33 0.04
CA ARG A 121 -1.17 -14.41 1.35
C ARG A 121 -0.57 -15.60 2.08
N SER A 122 -0.15 -15.40 3.32
CA SER A 122 0.42 -16.47 4.12
C SER A 122 -0.05 -16.36 5.57
N TRP A 123 0.03 -17.44 6.29
CA TRP A 123 -0.28 -17.47 7.71
C TRP A 123 0.69 -18.40 8.43
N SER A 124 0.82 -18.16 9.71
CA SER A 124 1.60 -19.03 10.59
C SER A 124 0.90 -19.15 11.93
N ALA A 125 1.06 -20.31 12.57
CA ALA A 125 0.47 -20.57 13.87
C ALA A 125 1.46 -21.36 14.73
N GLY A 126 1.65 -20.88 15.94
CA GLY A 126 2.48 -21.57 16.94
C GLY A 126 1.62 -22.14 18.06
N VAL A 127 2.22 -22.96 18.91
CA VAL A 127 1.49 -23.67 19.97
C VAL A 127 0.84 -22.71 20.97
N ASP A 128 1.54 -21.65 21.32
CA ASP A 128 1.06 -20.68 22.34
C ASP A 128 0.63 -19.34 21.72
N GLY A 129 0.55 -19.29 20.39
CA GLY A 129 0.27 -18.05 19.70
C GLY A 129 -1.10 -18.03 19.04
N ILE A 130 -1.39 -16.90 18.44
CA ILE A 130 -2.55 -16.71 17.58
C ILE A 130 -2.13 -16.99 16.14
N VAL A 131 -3.10 -17.19 15.27
CA VAL A 131 -2.82 -17.33 13.83
C VAL A 131 -2.49 -15.94 13.28
N SER A 132 -1.25 -15.78 12.85
CA SER A 132 -0.77 -14.53 12.28
C SER A 132 -0.82 -14.60 10.76
N ALA A 133 -1.17 -13.49 10.14
CA ALA A 133 -1.26 -13.39 8.69
C ALA A 133 -0.27 -12.37 8.14
N THR A 134 0.25 -12.65 6.96
CA THR A 134 1.06 -11.70 6.21
C THR A 134 0.49 -11.61 4.80
N TYR A 135 0.23 -10.39 4.36
CA TYR A 135 -0.25 -10.12 3.02
C TYR A 135 0.75 -9.25 2.30
N ASN A 136 1.18 -9.69 1.12
CA ASN A 136 2.11 -8.94 0.30
C ASN A 136 1.39 -8.41 -0.93
N PHE A 137 1.55 -7.12 -1.17
CA PHE A 137 0.97 -6.44 -2.32
C PHE A 137 2.06 -5.92 -3.23
N ARG A 138 1.91 -6.11 -4.51
CA ARG A 138 2.76 -5.51 -5.53
C ARG A 138 2.06 -4.26 -6.03
N LEU A 139 2.70 -3.11 -5.87
CA LEU A 139 2.13 -1.85 -6.33
C LEU A 139 2.37 -1.67 -7.83
N THR A 140 1.40 -1.12 -8.52
CA THR A 140 1.47 -0.88 -9.96
C THR A 140 1.02 0.54 -10.27
N GLY A 141 1.62 1.14 -11.30
CA GLY A 141 1.35 2.52 -11.64
C GLY A 141 1.97 3.49 -10.65
N GLU A 142 1.52 4.74 -10.68
CA GLU A 142 2.00 5.76 -9.76
C GLU A 142 1.31 5.63 -8.41
N THR A 143 2.06 5.94 -7.36
CA THR A 143 1.47 6.12 -6.03
C THR A 143 1.07 7.58 -5.86
N GLN A 144 0.09 7.83 -5.01
CA GLN A 144 -0.42 9.17 -4.77
C GLN A 144 -0.39 9.51 -3.29
N GLU A 145 0.16 10.67 -2.98
CA GLU A 145 0.15 11.20 -1.62
C GLU A 145 -0.75 12.42 -1.61
N ILE A 146 -1.73 12.42 -0.72
CA ILE A 146 -2.66 13.53 -0.55
C ILE A 146 -2.39 14.17 0.79
N ASP A 147 -2.04 15.44 0.78
CA ASP A 147 -1.74 16.17 2.00
C ASP A 147 -3.00 16.36 2.86
N ALA A 148 -2.78 16.53 4.16
CA ALA A 148 -3.86 16.79 5.10
C ALA A 148 -4.61 18.07 4.71
N PRO A 149 -5.95 18.11 4.89
CA PRO A 149 -6.70 19.34 4.64
C PRO A 149 -6.17 20.48 5.50
N VAL A 150 -5.98 21.64 4.88
CA VAL A 150 -5.60 22.86 5.60
C VAL A 150 -6.85 23.39 6.30
N THR A 151 -6.81 23.44 7.63
CA THR A 151 -7.91 24.02 8.40
C THR A 151 -7.68 25.51 8.51
N PRO A 152 -8.64 26.35 8.09
CA PRO A 152 -8.49 27.81 8.21
C PRO A 152 -8.53 28.28 9.66
#